data_05f1cdc40b9901ad39edc34e0291ac37
#
_entry.id   05f1cdc40b9901ad39edc34e0291ac37
#
_cell.length_a   1.000
_cell.length_b   1.000
_cell.length_c   1.000
_cell.angle_alpha   90.00
_cell.angle_beta   90.00
_cell.angle_gamma   90.00
#
_symmetry.space_group_name_H-M   'P 1'
#
loop_
_entity.id
_entity.type
_entity.pdbx_description
1 polymer ?
#
loop_
_entity_poly.entity_id
_entity_poly.type
_entity_poly.pdbx_seq_one_letter_code
_entity_poly.pdbx_strand_id
1 'polypeptide(L)'
;MPPMERVAVVGVPMDLGANRRGVDMGPSALRYARLLEQLEDLGYTVEDLGDVPVSLARASRRRGRGLAYLEEIRAAALVLKERLAALPEGVFPIVLGGDRSVSMGSVAGAARGRRVGVVWVDAHADFNTPETSPSGNVHGMPLAVLSGLGHPRLTEVFRSGAPAAAPRGGARRR
;
A
#
# COMPACT_ATOMS: atom_id res chain seq x y z
N MET A 1 -6.02 22.03 13.89
CA MET A 1 -5.76 21.78 12.45
C MET A 1 -6.91 22.38 11.68
N PRO A 2 -6.68 23.11 10.59
CA PRO A 2 -7.77 23.48 9.69
C PRO A 2 -8.47 22.18 9.21
N PRO A 3 -9.78 22.21 8.95
CA PRO A 3 -10.47 21.05 8.43
C PRO A 3 -9.81 20.61 7.11
N MET A 4 -9.64 19.31 6.91
CA MET A 4 -9.17 18.78 5.63
C MET A 4 -10.32 18.92 4.64
N GLU A 5 -10.21 19.88 3.75
CA GLU A 5 -11.25 20.21 2.77
C GLU A 5 -10.97 19.55 1.40
N ARG A 6 -9.76 19.08 1.19
CA ARG A 6 -9.31 18.54 -0.09
C ARG A 6 -8.91 17.07 0.03
N VAL A 7 -9.45 16.27 -0.85
CA VAL A 7 -9.21 14.83 -0.96
C VAL A 7 -8.63 14.50 -2.33
N ALA A 8 -7.55 13.72 -2.37
CA ALA A 8 -7.01 13.15 -3.60
C ALA A 8 -7.25 11.65 -3.62
N VAL A 9 -7.94 11.17 -4.63
CA VAL A 9 -8.24 9.74 -4.82
C VAL A 9 -7.25 9.15 -5.81
N VAL A 10 -6.61 8.03 -5.44
CA VAL A 10 -5.66 7.31 -6.29
C VAL A 10 -6.06 5.84 -6.35
N GLY A 11 -6.27 5.31 -7.53
CA GLY A 11 -6.51 3.89 -7.73
C GLY A 11 -5.20 3.08 -7.89
N VAL A 12 -5.20 1.86 -7.39
CA VAL A 12 -4.11 0.89 -7.60
C VAL A 12 -4.72 -0.48 -7.91
N PRO A 13 -4.96 -0.79 -9.18
CA PRO A 13 -5.60 -2.05 -9.61
C PRO A 13 -4.63 -3.23 -9.46
N MET A 14 -4.28 -3.56 -8.22
CA MET A 14 -3.30 -4.60 -7.84
C MET A 14 -4.00 -5.89 -7.43
N ASP A 15 -3.64 -7.01 -8.04
CA ASP A 15 -4.07 -8.34 -7.63
C ASP A 15 -2.94 -9.38 -7.69
N LEU A 16 -1.70 -8.89 -7.80
CA LEU A 16 -0.52 -9.72 -7.97
C LEU A 16 0.00 -10.31 -6.66
N GLY A 17 -0.37 -9.70 -5.52
CA GLY A 17 0.06 -10.15 -4.19
C GLY A 17 -0.72 -11.35 -3.66
N ALA A 18 -1.80 -11.76 -4.32
CA ALA A 18 -2.69 -12.85 -3.94
C ALA A 18 -2.70 -14.00 -4.97
N ASN A 19 -3.26 -15.16 -4.57
CA ASN A 19 -3.47 -16.28 -5.49
C ASN A 19 -4.72 -16.13 -6.37
N ARG A 20 -5.63 -15.23 -5.99
CA ARG A 20 -6.86 -14.97 -6.72
C ARG A 20 -6.72 -13.68 -7.51
N ARG A 21 -7.10 -13.76 -8.78
CA ARG A 21 -7.18 -12.61 -9.68
C ARG A 21 -8.58 -11.97 -9.57
N GLY A 22 -8.69 -10.70 -9.97
CA GLY A 22 -9.96 -9.99 -10.13
C GLY A 22 -10.21 -8.89 -9.09
N VAL A 23 -9.45 -8.82 -7.99
CA VAL A 23 -9.57 -7.70 -7.03
C VAL A 23 -8.98 -6.39 -7.57
N ASP A 24 -8.28 -6.44 -8.69
CA ASP A 24 -7.85 -5.29 -9.49
C ASP A 24 -9.00 -4.41 -9.98
N MET A 25 -10.22 -4.95 -10.01
CA MET A 25 -11.44 -4.17 -10.29
C MET A 25 -11.83 -3.21 -9.14
N GLY A 26 -11.25 -3.35 -7.95
CA GLY A 26 -11.61 -2.57 -6.77
C GLY A 26 -11.68 -1.06 -7.00
N PRO A 27 -10.64 -0.41 -7.55
CA PRO A 27 -10.68 1.02 -7.81
C PRO A 27 -11.82 1.46 -8.73
N SER A 28 -12.05 0.72 -9.82
CA SER A 28 -13.17 1.00 -10.74
C SER A 28 -14.52 0.77 -10.08
N ALA A 29 -14.68 -0.33 -9.33
CA ALA A 29 -15.92 -0.65 -8.65
C ALA A 29 -16.34 0.43 -7.66
N LEU A 30 -15.39 0.97 -6.89
CA LEU A 30 -15.64 2.05 -5.93
C LEU A 30 -16.02 3.36 -6.63
N ARG A 31 -15.40 3.68 -7.77
CA ARG A 31 -15.79 4.83 -8.59
C ARG A 31 -17.20 4.69 -9.14
N TYR A 32 -17.54 3.50 -9.69
CA TYR A 32 -18.90 3.21 -10.14
C TYR A 32 -19.93 3.22 -9.01
N ALA A 33 -19.53 2.91 -7.78
CA ALA A 33 -20.34 3.06 -6.59
C ALA A 33 -20.47 4.54 -6.11
N ARG A 34 -20.03 5.50 -6.95
CA ARG A 34 -20.15 6.93 -6.71
C ARG A 34 -19.39 7.43 -5.48
N LEU A 35 -18.21 6.85 -5.20
CA LEU A 35 -17.39 7.26 -4.06
C LEU A 35 -17.02 8.74 -4.12
N LEU A 36 -16.67 9.26 -5.31
CA LEU A 36 -16.24 10.65 -5.47
C LEU A 36 -17.39 11.60 -5.16
N GLU A 37 -18.56 11.36 -5.75
CA GLU A 37 -19.75 12.19 -5.52
C GLU A 37 -20.19 12.15 -4.06
N GLN A 38 -20.08 10.98 -3.39
CA GLN A 38 -20.39 10.89 -1.97
C GLN A 38 -19.43 11.73 -1.11
N LEU A 39 -18.16 11.82 -1.48
CA LEU A 39 -17.20 12.69 -0.80
C LEU A 39 -17.51 14.17 -1.05
N GLU A 40 -17.90 14.53 -2.28
CA GLU A 40 -18.34 15.89 -2.63
C GLU A 40 -19.61 16.27 -1.88
N ASP A 41 -20.60 15.37 -1.77
CA ASP A 41 -21.82 15.57 -1.00
C ASP A 41 -21.54 15.80 0.51
N LEU A 42 -20.42 15.28 1.02
CA LEU A 42 -19.92 15.54 2.37
C LEU A 42 -19.19 16.89 2.50
N GLY A 43 -19.03 17.63 1.42
CA GLY A 43 -18.43 18.96 1.41
C GLY A 43 -16.92 18.98 1.13
N TYR A 44 -16.32 17.87 0.69
CA TYR A 44 -14.91 17.84 0.30
C TYR A 44 -14.71 18.29 -1.15
N THR A 45 -13.61 18.96 -1.41
CA THR A 45 -13.11 19.13 -2.79
C THR A 45 -12.34 17.88 -3.18
N VAL A 46 -12.82 17.15 -4.16
CA VAL A 46 -12.26 15.84 -4.56
C VAL A 46 -11.51 15.95 -5.88
N GLU A 47 -10.31 15.39 -5.92
CA GLU A 47 -9.52 15.24 -7.15
C GLU A 47 -9.22 13.74 -7.38
N ASP A 48 -9.66 13.20 -8.52
CA ASP A 48 -9.30 11.84 -8.93
C ASP A 48 -8.01 11.87 -9.75
N LEU A 49 -6.94 11.33 -9.21
CA LEU A 49 -5.62 11.25 -9.84
C LEU A 49 -5.46 10.03 -10.76
N GLY A 50 -6.55 9.29 -10.98
CA GLY A 50 -6.52 8.07 -11.78
C GLY A 50 -5.77 6.92 -11.12
N ASP A 51 -5.36 5.96 -11.94
CA ASP A 51 -4.73 4.73 -11.45
C ASP A 51 -3.20 4.77 -11.57
N VAL A 52 -2.55 4.10 -10.61
CA VAL A 52 -1.15 3.71 -10.72
C VAL A 52 -1.05 2.59 -11.76
N PRO A 53 -0.11 2.67 -12.71
CA PRO A 53 0.09 1.60 -13.66
C PRO A 53 0.59 0.34 -12.95
N VAL A 54 -0.14 -0.75 -13.11
CA VAL A 54 0.25 -2.09 -12.64
C VAL A 54 0.57 -2.94 -13.86
N SER A 55 1.80 -3.42 -13.95
CA SER A 55 2.21 -4.27 -15.06
C SER A 55 1.54 -5.64 -14.95
N LEU A 56 0.76 -6.00 -15.97
CA LEU A 56 0.17 -7.33 -16.11
C LEU A 56 1.20 -8.28 -16.76
N ALA A 57 2.36 -8.44 -16.14
CA ALA A 57 3.40 -9.29 -16.67
C ALA A 57 2.95 -10.75 -16.75
N ARG A 58 2.62 -11.21 -17.95
CA ARG A 58 2.36 -12.63 -18.25
C ARG A 58 3.57 -13.53 -17.98
N ALA A 59 4.75 -12.96 -17.77
CA ALA A 59 6.03 -13.64 -17.82
C ALA A 59 6.71 -13.91 -16.47
N SER A 60 6.39 -13.20 -15.39
CA SER A 60 7.20 -13.27 -14.17
C SER A 60 6.68 -14.18 -13.08
N ARG A 61 5.76 -15.08 -13.39
CA ARG A 61 5.41 -16.17 -12.47
C ARG A 61 6.63 -17.06 -12.28
N ARG A 62 7.53 -16.67 -11.37
CA ARG A 62 8.70 -17.48 -11.03
C ARG A 62 8.23 -18.86 -10.56
N ARG A 63 8.56 -19.89 -11.34
CA ARG A 63 8.56 -21.27 -10.90
C ARG A 63 9.75 -21.44 -9.98
N GLY A 64 9.58 -21.38 -8.65
CA GLY A 64 10.66 -21.56 -7.68
C GLY A 64 10.36 -20.97 -6.31
N ARG A 65 11.29 -21.17 -5.35
CA ARG A 65 11.23 -20.62 -3.98
C ARG A 65 11.44 -19.09 -3.99
N GLY A 66 10.45 -18.31 -4.38
CA GLY A 66 10.51 -16.85 -4.36
C GLY A 66 9.12 -16.24 -4.35
N LEU A 67 9.03 -14.96 -3.97
CA LEU A 67 7.77 -14.22 -4.00
C LEU A 67 7.37 -13.99 -5.45
N ALA A 68 6.12 -14.37 -5.79
CA ALA A 68 5.57 -14.09 -7.10
C ALA A 68 5.37 -12.58 -7.29
N TYR A 69 5.63 -12.12 -8.52
CA TYR A 69 5.39 -10.72 -8.92
C TYR A 69 6.07 -9.65 -8.03
N LEU A 70 7.18 -10.01 -7.37
CA LEU A 70 7.89 -9.15 -6.43
C LEU A 70 8.26 -7.79 -7.04
N GLU A 71 8.80 -7.77 -8.24
CA GLU A 71 9.26 -6.53 -8.89
C GLU A 71 8.10 -5.68 -9.39
N GLU A 72 7.03 -6.29 -9.88
CA GLU A 72 5.83 -5.59 -10.31
C GLU A 72 5.12 -4.92 -9.11
N ILE A 73 4.98 -5.65 -8.01
CA ILE A 73 4.41 -5.12 -6.76
C ILE A 73 5.27 -3.98 -6.24
N ARG A 74 6.60 -4.17 -6.22
CA ARG A 74 7.54 -3.14 -5.80
C ARG A 74 7.46 -1.88 -6.69
N ALA A 75 7.44 -2.07 -8.00
CA ALA A 75 7.37 -0.95 -8.94
C ALA A 75 6.09 -0.12 -8.73
N ALA A 76 4.93 -0.76 -8.63
CA ALA A 76 3.68 -0.08 -8.35
C ALA A 76 3.69 0.62 -6.99
N ALA A 77 4.25 -0.02 -5.95
CA ALA A 77 4.38 0.59 -4.63
C ALA A 77 5.27 1.84 -4.63
N LEU A 78 6.36 1.85 -5.41
CA LEU A 78 7.22 3.03 -5.56
C LEU A 78 6.51 4.17 -6.27
N VAL A 79 5.81 3.90 -7.38
CA VAL A 79 5.03 4.91 -8.10
C VAL A 79 3.94 5.50 -7.21
N LEU A 80 3.21 4.67 -6.46
CA LEU A 80 2.22 5.13 -5.50
C LEU A 80 2.83 6.01 -4.41
N LYS A 81 3.95 5.56 -3.83
CA LYS A 81 4.70 6.33 -2.83
C LYS A 81 5.06 7.72 -3.34
N GLU A 82 5.62 7.81 -4.54
CA GLU A 82 6.03 9.09 -5.14
C GLU A 82 4.82 10.01 -5.39
N ARG A 83 3.72 9.47 -5.93
CA ARG A 83 2.49 10.24 -6.14
C ARG A 83 1.95 10.82 -4.83
N LEU A 84 1.87 10.02 -3.77
CA LEU A 84 1.35 10.49 -2.48
C LEU A 84 2.30 11.46 -1.80
N ALA A 85 3.61 11.24 -1.90
CA ALA A 85 4.60 12.16 -1.35
C ALA A 85 4.58 13.54 -2.01
N ALA A 86 4.21 13.59 -3.30
CA ALA A 86 4.12 14.82 -4.09
C ALA A 86 2.82 15.63 -3.85
N LEU A 87 1.84 15.07 -3.15
CA LEU A 87 0.60 15.80 -2.85
C LEU A 87 0.88 17.07 -2.05
N PRO A 88 0.17 18.17 -2.33
CA PRO A 88 0.27 19.39 -1.53
C PRO A 88 -0.04 19.15 -0.06
N GLU A 89 0.49 20.00 0.79
CA GLU A 89 0.14 19.97 2.22
C GLU A 89 -1.36 20.26 2.40
N GLY A 90 -2.00 19.57 3.35
CA GLY A 90 -3.44 19.68 3.59
C GLY A 90 -4.34 18.86 2.67
N VAL A 91 -3.78 18.18 1.67
CA VAL A 91 -4.55 17.22 0.85
C VAL A 91 -4.54 15.84 1.51
N PHE A 92 -5.72 15.26 1.72
CA PHE A 92 -5.89 13.93 2.29
C PHE A 92 -5.92 12.86 1.19
N PRO A 93 -5.00 11.90 1.16
CA PRO A 93 -5.03 10.85 0.16
C PRO A 93 -6.02 9.74 0.55
N ILE A 94 -6.85 9.32 -0.39
CA ILE A 94 -7.61 8.07 -0.36
C ILE A 94 -7.05 7.15 -1.43
N VAL A 95 -6.57 5.98 -1.04
CA VAL A 95 -6.05 4.98 -1.97
C VAL A 95 -7.05 3.86 -2.14
N LEU A 96 -7.53 3.68 -3.36
CA LEU A 96 -8.44 2.61 -3.73
C LEU A 96 -7.60 1.42 -4.19
N GLY A 97 -7.60 0.36 -3.42
CA GLY A 97 -6.78 -0.79 -3.70
C GLY A 97 -7.53 -1.95 -4.35
N GLY A 98 -6.74 -2.88 -4.82
CA GLY A 98 -7.07 -4.26 -5.07
C GLY A 98 -6.68 -5.11 -3.86
N ASP A 99 -5.50 -5.74 -3.88
CA ASP A 99 -5.02 -6.50 -2.73
C ASP A 99 -4.22 -5.63 -1.74
N ARG A 100 -3.95 -6.17 -0.57
CA ARG A 100 -3.33 -5.45 0.56
C ARG A 100 -1.87 -5.04 0.34
N SER A 101 -1.20 -5.56 -0.70
CA SER A 101 0.17 -5.14 -1.01
C SER A 101 0.28 -3.65 -1.36
N VAL A 102 -0.82 -3.00 -1.76
CA VAL A 102 -0.87 -1.56 -2.04
C VAL A 102 -0.53 -0.71 -0.80
N SER A 103 -0.79 -1.22 0.40
CA SER A 103 -0.55 -0.49 1.65
C SER A 103 0.92 -0.15 1.87
N MET A 104 1.85 -0.92 1.32
CA MET A 104 3.29 -0.62 1.42
C MET A 104 3.62 0.73 0.79
N GLY A 105 3.14 0.97 -0.43
CA GLY A 105 3.31 2.25 -1.12
C GLY A 105 2.49 3.38 -0.49
N SER A 106 1.24 3.07 -0.06
CA SER A 106 0.34 4.04 0.56
C SER A 106 0.94 4.62 1.84
N VAL A 107 1.35 3.77 2.77
CA VAL A 107 1.93 4.22 4.05
C VAL A 107 3.27 4.91 3.84
N ALA A 108 4.13 4.38 2.96
CA ALA A 108 5.41 5.00 2.66
C ALA A 108 5.27 6.41 2.06
N GLY A 109 4.31 6.60 1.16
CA GLY A 109 4.03 7.89 0.54
C GLY A 109 3.39 8.89 1.49
N ALA A 110 2.39 8.45 2.26
CA ALA A 110 1.73 9.29 3.26
C ALA A 110 2.68 9.71 4.40
N ALA A 111 3.62 8.85 4.77
CA ALA A 111 4.61 9.15 5.79
C ALA A 111 5.55 10.30 5.40
N ARG A 112 5.86 10.47 4.11
CA ARG A 112 6.78 11.53 3.61
C ARG A 112 8.09 11.61 4.40
N GLY A 113 8.66 10.45 4.74
CA GLY A 113 9.87 10.37 5.57
C GLY A 113 9.67 10.65 7.07
N ARG A 114 8.46 10.95 7.52
CA ARG A 114 8.13 11.15 8.94
C ARG A 114 7.78 9.84 9.63
N ARG A 115 7.86 9.83 10.94
CA ARG A 115 7.34 8.73 11.76
C ARG A 115 5.82 8.84 11.81
N VAL A 116 5.14 7.76 11.47
CA VAL A 116 3.67 7.67 11.48
C VAL A 116 3.23 6.46 12.30
N GLY A 117 2.06 6.56 12.91
CA GLY A 117 1.34 5.42 13.44
C GLY A 117 0.41 4.85 12.35
N VAL A 118 0.21 3.54 12.36
CA VAL A 118 -0.72 2.85 11.44
C VAL A 118 -1.81 2.20 12.26
N VAL A 119 -3.07 2.47 11.90
CA VAL A 119 -4.23 1.73 12.38
C VAL A 119 -4.61 0.75 11.28
N TRP A 120 -4.50 -0.55 11.58
CA TRP A 120 -4.79 -1.63 10.64
C TRP A 120 -6.12 -2.27 10.96
N VAL A 121 -7.10 -2.11 10.07
CA VAL A 121 -8.45 -2.68 10.24
C VAL A 121 -8.62 -3.80 9.23
N ASP A 122 -8.35 -5.01 9.64
CA ASP A 122 -8.39 -6.24 8.83
C ASP A 122 -8.63 -7.46 9.74
N ALA A 123 -9.21 -8.52 9.20
CA ALA A 123 -9.36 -9.80 9.92
C ALA A 123 -8.03 -10.53 10.11
N HIS A 124 -6.97 -10.13 9.40
CA HIS A 124 -5.64 -10.71 9.44
C HIS A 124 -4.61 -9.67 9.87
N ALA A 125 -3.51 -10.13 10.46
CA ALA A 125 -2.44 -9.24 10.90
C ALA A 125 -1.54 -8.77 9.75
N ASP A 126 -1.53 -9.49 8.62
CA ASP A 126 -0.66 -9.25 7.45
C ASP A 126 0.82 -9.03 7.82
N PHE A 127 1.29 -9.80 8.80
CA PHE A 127 2.60 -9.68 9.42
C PHE A 127 3.52 -10.87 9.11
N ASN A 128 3.24 -11.59 8.02
CA ASN A 128 4.12 -12.66 7.56
C ASN A 128 5.38 -12.12 6.89
N THR A 129 6.44 -12.90 6.94
CA THR A 129 7.64 -12.73 6.12
C THR A 129 7.69 -13.85 5.07
N PRO A 130 8.61 -13.82 4.11
CA PRO A 130 8.78 -14.94 3.17
C PRO A 130 9.01 -16.29 3.86
N GLU A 131 9.61 -16.28 5.05
CA GLU A 131 9.92 -17.47 5.83
C GLU A 131 8.71 -18.01 6.61
N THR A 132 7.83 -17.13 7.04
CA THR A 132 6.65 -17.50 7.86
C THR A 132 5.39 -17.69 7.07
N SER A 133 5.34 -17.19 5.81
CA SER A 133 4.16 -17.27 4.96
C SER A 133 3.95 -18.67 4.39
N PRO A 134 2.82 -19.33 4.69
CA PRO A 134 2.55 -20.66 4.12
C PRO A 134 2.26 -20.60 2.61
N SER A 135 1.75 -19.48 2.11
CA SER A 135 1.36 -19.30 0.70
C SER A 135 2.44 -18.60 -0.14
N GLY A 136 3.36 -17.87 0.50
CA GLY A 136 4.28 -16.95 -0.18
C GLY A 136 3.61 -15.71 -0.78
N ASN A 137 2.35 -15.45 -0.46
CA ASN A 137 1.59 -14.33 -0.99
C ASN A 137 2.04 -13.00 -0.34
N VAL A 138 2.45 -12.05 -1.15
CA VAL A 138 2.95 -10.75 -0.67
C VAL A 138 1.87 -9.95 0.06
N HIS A 139 0.59 -10.09 -0.32
CA HIS A 139 -0.50 -9.36 0.33
C HIS A 139 -0.67 -9.71 1.83
N GLY A 140 -0.10 -10.80 2.32
CA GLY A 140 -0.08 -11.15 3.73
C GLY A 140 1.17 -10.65 4.50
N MET A 141 1.98 -9.77 3.90
CA MET A 141 3.26 -9.32 4.46
C MET A 141 3.37 -7.80 4.73
N PRO A 142 2.40 -6.96 4.37
CA PRO A 142 2.61 -5.51 4.37
C PRO A 142 3.05 -4.93 5.71
N LEU A 143 2.45 -5.33 6.83
CA LEU A 143 2.83 -4.81 8.14
C LEU A 143 4.23 -5.25 8.59
N ALA A 144 4.66 -6.46 8.22
CA ALA A 144 6.04 -6.89 8.45
C ALA A 144 7.01 -6.00 7.65
N VAL A 145 6.71 -5.77 6.35
CA VAL A 145 7.52 -4.90 5.49
C VAL A 145 7.61 -3.48 6.05
N LEU A 146 6.50 -2.88 6.47
CA LEU A 146 6.44 -1.55 7.08
C LEU A 146 7.21 -1.48 8.40
N SER A 147 7.34 -2.62 9.10
CA SER A 147 8.15 -2.77 10.30
C SER A 147 9.64 -3.04 10.02
N GLY A 148 10.03 -3.08 8.75
CA GLY A 148 11.41 -3.35 8.32
C GLY A 148 11.79 -4.83 8.25
N LEU A 149 10.81 -5.74 8.34
CA LEU A 149 10.98 -7.18 8.26
C LEU A 149 10.60 -7.72 6.88
N GLY A 150 11.17 -8.86 6.49
CA GLY A 150 10.84 -9.54 5.25
C GLY A 150 11.80 -9.26 4.11
N HIS A 151 11.31 -9.36 2.87
CA HIS A 151 12.18 -9.31 1.68
C HIS A 151 12.81 -7.93 1.48
N PRO A 152 14.16 -7.81 1.30
CA PRO A 152 14.85 -6.52 1.20
C PRO A 152 14.27 -5.58 0.13
N ARG A 153 13.91 -6.12 -1.04
CA ARG A 153 13.33 -5.36 -2.14
C ARG A 153 11.99 -4.69 -1.80
N LEU A 154 11.23 -5.24 -0.85
CA LEU A 154 9.98 -4.65 -0.38
C LEU A 154 10.23 -3.66 0.76
N THR A 155 11.11 -3.99 1.71
CA THR A 155 11.42 -3.07 2.82
C THR A 155 12.10 -1.79 2.36
N GLU A 156 12.82 -1.81 1.24
CA GLU A 156 13.36 -0.62 0.57
C GLU A 156 12.29 0.40 0.19
N VAL A 157 11.06 -0.02 -0.14
CA VAL A 157 9.96 0.90 -0.49
C VAL A 157 9.72 1.89 0.64
N PHE A 158 9.76 1.42 1.89
CA PHE A 158 9.58 2.28 3.06
C PHE A 158 10.86 3.04 3.44
N ARG A 159 12.02 2.40 3.30
CA ARG A 159 13.32 2.97 3.69
C ARG A 159 13.83 4.08 2.79
N SER A 160 13.51 4.08 1.52
CA SER A 160 13.95 5.12 0.58
C SER A 160 13.32 6.46 0.96
N GLY A 161 13.94 7.19 1.90
CA GLY A 161 13.49 8.52 2.31
C GLY A 161 13.50 8.83 3.83
N ALA A 162 13.70 7.84 4.71
CA ALA A 162 13.94 8.09 6.14
C ALA A 162 14.77 6.98 6.77
N PRO A 163 15.67 7.29 7.72
CA PRO A 163 16.33 6.26 8.51
C PRO A 163 15.29 5.56 9.40
N ALA A 164 15.14 4.26 9.22
CA ALA A 164 14.28 3.45 10.07
C ALA A 164 14.76 3.51 11.52
N ALA A 165 13.95 4.01 12.43
CA ALA A 165 14.18 3.78 13.84
C ALA A 165 13.91 2.29 14.12
N ALA A 166 14.90 1.61 14.68
CA ALA A 166 14.78 0.23 15.10
C ALA A 166 13.55 0.05 16.04
N PRO A 167 12.83 -1.07 15.95
CA PRO A 167 11.74 -1.35 16.87
C PRO A 167 12.29 -1.35 18.30
N ARG A 168 11.73 -0.52 19.15
CA ARG A 168 12.02 -0.60 20.58
C ARG A 168 11.34 -1.87 21.09
N GLY A 169 12.13 -2.92 21.20
CA GLY A 169 11.72 -4.16 21.86
C GLY A 169 11.32 -3.87 23.29
N GLY A 170 10.05 -3.76 23.54
CA GLY A 170 9.48 -3.77 24.87
C GLY A 170 9.50 -5.21 25.42
N ALA A 171 10.66 -5.74 25.78
CA ALA A 171 10.74 -6.94 26.56
C ALA A 171 10.25 -6.60 27.98
N ARG A 172 8.97 -6.84 28.27
CA ARG A 172 8.52 -6.97 29.63
C ARG A 172 9.04 -8.30 30.15
N ARG A 173 10.15 -8.23 30.92
CA ARG A 173 10.55 -9.33 31.79
C ARG A 173 9.51 -9.47 32.91
N ARG A 174 8.98 -10.65 33.10
CA ARG A 174 8.56 -11.23 34.36
C ARG A 174 9.48 -12.38 34.67
#